data_8006602a387b78ff88fb5bb4f67c44d4
#
_entry.id   8006602a387b78ff88fb5bb4f67c44d4
#
_cell.length_a   1.000
_cell.length_b   1.000
_cell.length_c   1.000
_cell.angle_alpha   90.00
_cell.angle_beta   90.00
_cell.angle_gamma   90.00
#
_symmetry.space_group_name_H-M   'P 1'
#
loop_
_entity.id
_entity.type
_entity.pdbx_description
1 polymer ?
#
loop_
_entity_poly.entity_id
_entity_poly.type
_entity_poly.pdbx_seq_one_letter_code
_entity_poly.pdbx_strand_id
1 'polypeptide(L)'
;MAIVSVSLSDEYLEELDSIQNYYGLNGRSEAIRHSIKSAETEMKEISDIDGHVEGVLVIVHGNHDDMWMSKIYHRYEGQIKTQLHSRLLNMKCLEVMIISTDSSTMRNILKEIYSVGKADYVKFVRG
;
A
#
# COMPACT_ATOMS: atom_id res chain seq x y z
N MET A 1 15.53 -0.82 25.82
CA MET A 1 15.31 -0.05 24.59
C MET A 1 16.43 -0.33 23.61
N ALA A 2 16.13 -0.67 22.39
CA ALA A 2 17.11 -0.88 21.35
C ALA A 2 17.34 0.41 20.55
N ILE A 3 18.54 0.60 20.04
CA ILE A 3 18.87 1.71 19.16
C ILE A 3 19.14 1.13 17.76
N VAL A 4 18.45 1.64 16.76
CA VAL A 4 18.56 1.21 15.36
C VAL A 4 18.94 2.40 14.50
N SER A 5 19.91 2.22 13.62
CA SER A 5 20.33 3.25 12.66
C SER A 5 19.81 2.88 11.26
N VAL A 6 19.29 3.89 10.56
CA VAL A 6 18.72 3.72 9.22
C VAL A 6 19.29 4.80 8.31
N SER A 7 19.66 4.42 7.09
CA SER A 7 20.04 5.37 6.05
C SER A 7 18.79 5.81 5.27
N LEU A 8 18.56 7.11 5.20
CA LEU A 8 17.46 7.71 4.44
C LEU A 8 18.02 8.63 3.37
N SER A 9 17.41 8.62 2.19
CA SER A 9 17.69 9.64 1.18
C SER A 9 17.20 10.99 1.69
N ASP A 10 17.69 12.08 1.07
CA ASP A 10 17.24 13.42 1.43
C ASP A 10 15.73 13.57 1.29
N GLU A 11 15.15 12.97 0.26
CA GLU A 11 13.71 12.96 0.02
C GLU A 11 12.95 12.29 1.17
N TYR A 12 13.37 11.10 1.60
CA TYR A 12 12.73 10.41 2.73
C TYR A 12 12.92 11.15 4.04
N LEU A 13 14.06 11.83 4.22
CA LEU A 13 14.27 12.64 5.41
C LEU A 13 13.32 13.83 5.46
N GLU A 14 13.10 14.49 4.32
CA GLU A 14 12.11 15.57 4.21
C GLU A 14 10.69 15.06 4.50
N GLU A 15 10.34 13.89 4.00
CA GLU A 15 9.05 13.26 4.28
C GLU A 15 8.88 12.95 5.76
N LEU A 16 9.92 12.46 6.41
CA LEU A 16 9.89 12.19 7.86
C LEU A 16 9.66 13.49 8.65
N ASP A 17 10.34 14.56 8.27
CA ASP A 17 10.18 15.86 8.92
C ASP A 17 8.77 16.43 8.68
N SER A 18 8.20 16.19 7.50
CA SER A 18 6.80 16.55 7.19
C SER A 18 5.80 15.81 8.06
N ILE A 19 6.02 14.51 8.29
CA ILE A 19 5.20 13.70 9.19
C ILE A 19 5.28 14.26 10.61
N GLN A 20 6.48 14.57 11.08
CA GLN A 20 6.69 15.16 12.40
C GLN A 20 5.86 16.45 12.56
N ASN A 21 5.96 17.34 11.60
CA ASN A 21 5.25 18.63 11.63
C ASN A 21 3.74 18.46 11.54
N TYR A 22 3.27 17.59 10.65
CA TYR A 22 1.83 17.38 10.43
C TYR A 22 1.13 16.89 11.69
N TYR A 23 1.75 15.98 12.42
CA TYR A 23 1.17 15.38 13.62
C TYR A 23 1.58 16.09 14.91
N GLY A 24 2.41 17.14 14.84
CA GLY A 24 2.86 17.88 16.03
C GLY A 24 3.75 17.07 16.94
N LEU A 25 4.58 16.20 16.39
CA LEU A 25 5.47 15.33 17.17
C LEU A 25 6.75 16.04 17.55
N ASN A 26 7.41 15.57 18.64
CA ASN A 26 8.54 16.28 19.25
C ASN A 26 9.90 15.97 18.63
N GLY A 27 9.98 15.10 17.64
CA GLY A 27 11.24 14.77 17.00
C GLY A 27 11.12 13.61 16.02
N ARG A 28 12.25 13.32 15.37
CA ARG A 28 12.32 12.26 14.36
C ARG A 28 12.05 10.87 14.94
N SER A 29 12.53 10.60 16.15
CA SER A 29 12.26 9.31 16.81
C SER A 29 10.76 9.09 17.03
N GLU A 30 10.05 10.13 17.47
CA GLU A 30 8.59 10.06 17.63
C GLU A 30 7.89 9.89 16.28
N ALA A 31 8.36 10.61 15.25
CA ALA A 31 7.82 10.48 13.91
C ALA A 31 7.99 9.05 13.36
N ILE A 32 9.13 8.42 13.61
CA ILE A 32 9.38 7.03 13.23
C ILE A 32 8.44 6.09 14.00
N ARG A 33 8.30 6.26 15.31
CA ARG A 33 7.38 5.43 16.11
C ARG A 33 5.93 5.57 15.65
N HIS A 34 5.52 6.81 15.33
CA HIS A 34 4.18 7.06 14.78
C HIS A 34 3.99 6.36 13.44
N SER A 35 4.98 6.43 12.55
CA SER A 35 4.93 5.79 11.24
C SER A 35 4.85 4.26 11.36
N ILE A 36 5.61 3.68 12.29
CA ILE A 36 5.55 2.24 12.57
C ILE A 36 4.17 1.85 13.08
N LYS A 37 3.59 2.63 13.98
CA LYS A 37 2.26 2.36 14.53
C LYS A 37 1.18 2.44 13.45
N SER A 38 1.29 3.42 12.56
CA SER A 38 0.35 3.57 11.43
C SER A 38 0.45 2.38 10.48
N ALA A 39 1.66 1.96 10.13
CA ALA A 39 1.87 0.80 9.27
C ALA A 39 1.36 -0.49 9.93
N GLU A 40 1.59 -0.67 11.23
CA GLU A 40 1.10 -1.82 11.98
C GLU A 40 -0.42 -1.87 12.01
N THR A 41 -1.06 -0.73 12.23
CA THR A 41 -2.53 -0.64 12.24
C THR A 41 -3.10 -1.03 10.89
N GLU A 42 -2.54 -0.53 9.80
CA GLU A 42 -2.95 -0.91 8.45
C GLU A 42 -2.75 -2.40 8.18
N MET A 43 -1.60 -2.94 8.56
CA MET A 43 -1.30 -4.35 8.42
C MET A 43 -2.34 -5.24 9.14
N LYS A 44 -2.72 -4.86 10.35
CA LYS A 44 -3.67 -5.63 11.17
C LYS A 44 -5.08 -5.61 10.64
N GLU A 45 -5.46 -4.61 9.87
CA GLU A 45 -6.78 -4.56 9.23
C GLU A 45 -7.04 -5.81 8.37
N ILE A 46 -6.00 -6.45 7.87
CA ILE A 46 -6.10 -7.63 7.03
C ILE A 46 -5.51 -8.88 7.69
N SER A 47 -4.37 -8.74 8.40
CA SER A 47 -3.70 -9.90 9.00
C SER A 47 -4.52 -10.59 10.08
N ASP A 48 -5.40 -9.84 10.75
CA ASP A 48 -6.25 -10.38 11.81
C ASP A 48 -7.57 -10.97 11.29
N ILE A 49 -7.79 -10.94 9.98
CA ILE A 49 -9.00 -11.50 9.37
C ILE A 49 -8.77 -12.98 9.05
N ASP A 50 -9.71 -13.82 9.47
CA ASP A 50 -9.80 -15.21 9.05
C ASP A 50 -10.98 -15.39 8.10
N GLY A 51 -10.81 -16.30 7.13
CA GLY A 51 -11.86 -16.68 6.21
C GLY A 51 -11.96 -15.74 5.02
N HIS A 52 -13.18 -15.40 4.63
CA HIS A 52 -13.46 -14.67 3.41
C HIS A 52 -13.33 -13.16 3.59
N VAL A 53 -12.72 -12.51 2.59
CA VAL A 53 -12.53 -11.06 2.55
C VAL A 53 -13.09 -10.51 1.25
N GLU A 54 -13.82 -9.42 1.37
CA GLU A 54 -14.34 -8.69 0.22
C GLU A 54 -14.12 -7.19 0.44
N GLY A 55 -13.72 -6.49 -0.61
CA GLY A 55 -13.46 -5.06 -0.50
C GLY A 55 -12.90 -4.45 -1.78
N VAL A 56 -12.42 -3.22 -1.63
CA VAL A 56 -11.92 -2.42 -2.75
C VAL A 56 -10.42 -2.17 -2.58
N LEU A 57 -9.66 -2.52 -3.60
CA LEU A 57 -8.23 -2.23 -3.67
C LEU A 57 -8.00 -1.06 -4.61
N VAL A 58 -7.33 -0.03 -4.12
CA VAL A 58 -6.96 1.16 -4.88
C VAL A 58 -5.45 1.21 -5.00
N ILE A 59 -4.95 1.35 -6.24
CA ILE A 59 -3.52 1.44 -6.52
C ILE A 59 -3.27 2.62 -7.44
N VAL A 60 -2.26 3.44 -7.11
CA VAL A 60 -1.75 4.47 -8.00
C VAL A 60 -0.32 4.11 -8.36
N HIS A 61 -0.01 4.10 -9.65
CA HIS A 61 1.34 3.81 -10.13
C HIS A 61 1.70 4.66 -11.35
N GLY A 62 3.00 4.81 -11.60
CA GLY A 62 3.48 5.82 -12.53
C GLY A 62 3.64 5.40 -13.97
N ASN A 63 4.09 4.18 -14.24
CA ASN A 63 4.44 3.78 -15.60
C ASN A 63 3.34 2.95 -16.26
N HIS A 64 2.61 3.59 -17.18
CA HIS A 64 1.51 2.96 -17.90
C HIS A 64 1.96 1.75 -18.74
N ASP A 65 3.15 1.79 -19.31
CA ASP A 65 3.68 0.74 -20.19
C ASP A 65 4.31 -0.43 -19.42
N ASP A 66 4.42 -0.32 -18.10
CA ASP A 66 4.95 -1.37 -17.26
C ASP A 66 3.91 -2.47 -17.03
N MET A 67 4.28 -3.70 -17.33
CA MET A 67 3.38 -4.85 -17.33
C MET A 67 3.13 -5.47 -15.96
N TRP A 68 3.73 -4.95 -14.89
CA TRP A 68 3.62 -5.60 -13.58
C TRP A 68 2.19 -5.67 -13.06
N MET A 69 1.41 -4.61 -13.29
CA MET A 69 0.01 -4.56 -12.85
C MET A 69 -0.84 -5.56 -13.63
N SER A 70 -0.62 -5.65 -14.94
CA SER A 70 -1.31 -6.60 -15.80
C SER A 70 -1.00 -8.05 -15.40
N LYS A 71 0.24 -8.34 -15.03
CA LYS A 71 0.65 -9.68 -14.56
C LYS A 71 -0.06 -10.07 -13.27
N ILE A 72 -0.17 -9.14 -12.33
CA ILE A 72 -0.90 -9.38 -11.08
C ILE A 72 -2.38 -9.58 -11.35
N TYR A 73 -2.97 -8.73 -12.18
CA TYR A 73 -4.38 -8.87 -12.56
C TYR A 73 -4.66 -10.25 -13.15
N HIS A 74 -3.88 -10.70 -14.11
CA HIS A 74 -4.09 -12.00 -14.76
C HIS A 74 -3.90 -13.17 -13.80
N ARG A 75 -2.96 -13.06 -12.86
CA ARG A 75 -2.74 -14.11 -11.86
C ARG A 75 -3.93 -14.29 -10.93
N TYR A 76 -4.61 -13.22 -10.59
CA TYR A 76 -5.71 -13.21 -9.62
C TYR A 76 -7.06 -12.85 -10.22
N GLU A 77 -7.22 -12.97 -11.54
CA GLU A 77 -8.47 -12.55 -12.19
C GLU A 77 -9.70 -13.28 -11.67
N GLY A 78 -9.56 -14.51 -11.18
CA GLY A 78 -10.66 -15.26 -10.58
C GLY A 78 -11.18 -14.66 -9.27
N GLN A 79 -10.36 -13.86 -8.58
CA GLN A 79 -10.70 -13.21 -7.33
C GLN A 79 -11.12 -11.75 -7.52
N ILE A 80 -10.85 -11.18 -8.70
CA ILE A 80 -11.17 -9.79 -9.03
C ILE A 80 -12.50 -9.76 -9.75
N LYS A 81 -13.53 -9.21 -9.08
CA LYS A 81 -14.88 -9.12 -9.66
C LYS A 81 -15.00 -8.00 -10.66
N THR A 82 -14.35 -6.88 -10.42
CA THR A 82 -14.45 -5.67 -11.24
C THR A 82 -13.12 -4.95 -11.21
N GLN A 83 -12.72 -4.41 -12.33
CA GLN A 83 -11.53 -3.58 -12.43
C GLN A 83 -11.85 -2.31 -13.22
N LEU A 84 -11.38 -1.18 -12.69
CA LEU A 84 -11.36 0.10 -13.39
C LEU A 84 -9.93 0.55 -13.52
N HIS A 85 -9.56 1.01 -14.70
CA HIS A 85 -8.28 1.67 -14.95
C HIS A 85 -8.55 3.07 -15.48
N SER A 86 -7.89 4.07 -14.90
CA SER A 86 -8.00 5.44 -15.35
C SER A 86 -6.64 6.10 -15.37
N ARG A 87 -6.39 6.90 -16.39
CA ARG A 87 -5.19 7.72 -16.46
C ARG A 87 -5.47 9.08 -15.82
N LEU A 88 -4.62 9.46 -14.86
CA LEU A 88 -4.78 10.71 -14.13
C LEU A 88 -4.11 11.86 -14.88
N LEU A 89 -4.47 13.10 -14.50
CA LEU A 89 -3.89 14.29 -15.12
C LEU A 89 -2.38 14.39 -14.96
N ASN A 90 -1.83 13.85 -13.86
CA ASN A 90 -0.39 13.79 -13.63
C ASN A 90 0.32 12.65 -14.37
N MET A 91 -0.37 12.02 -15.32
CA MET A 91 0.10 10.89 -16.14
C MET A 91 0.29 9.58 -15.36
N LYS A 92 -0.11 9.54 -14.11
CA LYS A 92 -0.15 8.30 -13.33
C LYS A 92 -1.39 7.49 -13.66
N CYS A 93 -1.35 6.22 -13.33
CA CYS A 93 -2.48 5.30 -13.50
C CYS A 93 -3.16 5.05 -12.17
N LEU A 94 -4.49 5.07 -12.18
CA LEU A 94 -5.33 4.67 -11.06
C LEU A 94 -5.99 3.34 -11.40
N GLU A 95 -5.77 2.36 -10.54
CA GLU A 95 -6.44 1.05 -10.62
C GLU A 95 -7.39 0.91 -9.44
N VAL A 96 -8.62 0.52 -9.71
CA VAL A 96 -9.63 0.22 -8.68
C VAL A 96 -10.16 -1.17 -8.94
N MET A 97 -10.04 -2.04 -7.94
CA MET A 97 -10.48 -3.44 -8.09
C MET A 97 -11.38 -3.84 -6.94
N ILE A 98 -12.51 -4.47 -7.26
CA ILE A 98 -13.35 -5.12 -6.27
C ILE A 98 -12.87 -6.57 -6.17
N ILE A 99 -12.41 -6.96 -4.98
CA ILE A 99 -11.81 -8.27 -4.73
C ILE A 99 -12.67 -9.04 -3.75
N SER A 100 -12.89 -10.32 -4.05
CA SER A 100 -13.60 -11.25 -3.18
C SER A 100 -12.80 -12.55 -3.15
N THR A 101 -12.20 -12.86 -2.00
CA THR A 101 -11.30 -14.00 -1.88
C THR A 101 -11.12 -14.39 -0.41
N ASP A 102 -10.34 -15.44 -0.16
CA ASP A 102 -9.93 -15.76 1.20
C ASP A 102 -8.83 -14.80 1.69
N SER A 103 -8.72 -14.68 3.01
CA SER A 103 -7.78 -13.74 3.62
C SER A 103 -6.32 -14.02 3.27
N SER A 104 -5.94 -15.29 3.14
CA SER A 104 -4.56 -15.63 2.78
C SER A 104 -4.22 -15.21 1.35
N THR A 105 -5.13 -15.36 0.41
CA THR A 105 -4.96 -14.90 -0.97
C THR A 105 -4.90 -13.37 -1.02
N MET A 106 -5.73 -12.68 -0.24
CA MET A 106 -5.68 -11.22 -0.16
C MET A 106 -4.32 -10.73 0.34
N ARG A 107 -3.77 -11.36 1.37
CA ARG A 107 -2.42 -11.05 1.86
C ARG A 107 -1.36 -11.28 0.79
N ASN A 108 -1.49 -12.34 0.01
CA ASN A 108 -0.56 -12.62 -1.10
C ASN A 108 -0.63 -11.55 -2.20
N ILE A 109 -1.82 -11.09 -2.55
CA ILE A 109 -2.00 -10.03 -3.53
C ILE A 109 -1.29 -8.75 -3.07
N LEU A 110 -1.53 -8.32 -1.84
CA LEU A 110 -0.89 -7.14 -1.27
C LEU A 110 0.62 -7.29 -1.20
N LYS A 111 1.10 -8.45 -0.77
CA LYS A 111 2.54 -8.73 -0.69
C LYS A 111 3.21 -8.64 -2.05
N GLU A 112 2.58 -9.14 -3.10
CA GLU A 112 3.11 -9.01 -4.46
C GLU A 112 3.20 -7.55 -4.90
N ILE A 113 2.13 -6.78 -4.65
CA ILE A 113 2.11 -5.36 -5.01
C ILE A 113 3.22 -4.59 -4.30
N TYR A 114 3.37 -4.79 -3.00
CA TYR A 114 4.42 -4.12 -2.23
C TYR A 114 5.82 -4.56 -2.66
N SER A 115 6.02 -5.84 -2.96
CA SER A 115 7.35 -6.38 -3.31
C SER A 115 7.85 -5.88 -4.67
N VAL A 116 6.95 -5.54 -5.59
CA VAL A 116 7.33 -4.91 -6.87
C VAL A 116 7.95 -3.53 -6.64
N GLY A 117 7.47 -2.79 -5.66
CA GLY A 117 8.02 -1.49 -5.28
C GLY A 117 7.74 -0.35 -6.26
N LYS A 118 6.74 -0.49 -7.14
CA LYS A 118 6.42 0.50 -8.18
C LYS A 118 5.10 1.23 -7.94
N ALA A 119 4.36 0.88 -6.91
CA ALA A 119 3.13 1.57 -6.55
C ALA A 119 3.44 2.81 -5.74
N ASP A 120 2.84 3.94 -6.11
CA ASP A 120 2.94 5.18 -5.33
C ASP A 120 1.95 5.20 -4.16
N TYR A 121 0.85 4.49 -4.31
CA TYR A 121 -0.21 4.42 -3.30
C TYR A 121 -0.92 3.07 -3.41
N VAL A 122 -1.14 2.43 -2.27
CA VAL A 122 -1.89 1.19 -2.18
C VAL A 122 -2.81 1.29 -0.97
N LYS A 123 -4.08 1.07 -1.16
CA LYS A 123 -5.05 1.03 -0.07
C LYS A 123 -6.10 -0.04 -0.33
N PHE A 124 -6.33 -0.90 0.64
CA PHE A 124 -7.44 -1.83 0.64
C PHE A 124 -8.48 -1.39 1.66
N VAL A 125 -9.72 -1.24 1.22
CA VAL A 125 -10.85 -0.90 2.07
C VAL A 125 -11.77 -2.10 2.13
N ARG A 126 -11.85 -2.70 3.31
CA ARG A 126 -12.68 -3.87 3.55
C ARG A 126 -14.16 -3.48 3.58
N GLY A 127 -14.95 -4.28 2.90
CA GLY A 127 -16.41 -4.18 2.93
C GLY A 127 -17.02 -4.82 4.17
#